data_06d9beec571eec3fe5a6dec21a0939b1
#
_entry.id   06d9beec571eec3fe5a6dec21a0939b1
#
_cell.length_a   1.000
_cell.length_b   1.000
_cell.length_c   1.000
_cell.angle_alpha   90.00
_cell.angle_beta   90.00
_cell.angle_gamma   90.00
#
_symmetry.space_group_name_H-M   'P 1'
#
loop_
_entity.id
_entity.type
_entity.pdbx_description
1 polymer ?
#
loop_
_entity_poly.entity_id
_entity_poly.type
_entity_poly.pdbx_seq_one_letter_code
_entity_poly.pdbx_strand_id
1 'polypeptide(L)'
;MAFDRNAEEDLAYGHKPVLLDGCLTGLNIRPDGIYVDGTLGRAGHSLEIARRLSGGGRLICLDRDETAIAAARERLADYRDRVTLVHSNFSRLGEVLGELGIPGADGMLFDLGVSSPQLDDAARGFSYMHDAPLDMRMDRTAGLTARDVVNDWPYEELRRILLEYGEERYAPVIAKHIVRAREHTPIETTGQLVEIIRGAMPAQALREKQHPAKRSFQAIRIAVNDELGELQPMLRAAADHLNPGGRLAVISFHSLEDRIVKKTMQELATGCTCPPNFPVCVCGKKPKMKLVSRKQITAGGDELSYNPRARSAKLRVAEKL
;
A
#
# COMPACT_ATOMS: atom_id res chain seq x y z
N MET A 1 -2.83 -25.39 30.30
CA MET A 1 -3.58 -24.75 29.21
C MET A 1 -3.35 -23.25 29.36
N ALA A 2 -2.41 -22.69 28.60
CA ALA A 2 -2.25 -21.23 28.51
C ALA A 2 -3.36 -20.75 27.59
N PHE A 3 -4.34 -20.06 28.14
CA PHE A 3 -5.36 -19.35 27.36
C PHE A 3 -4.66 -18.34 26.47
N ASP A 4 -4.89 -18.46 25.18
CA ASP A 4 -4.30 -17.63 24.14
C ASP A 4 -4.90 -16.20 24.24
N ARG A 5 -4.31 -15.35 25.08
CA ARG A 5 -4.66 -13.91 25.20
C ARG A 5 -4.61 -13.19 23.84
N ASN A 6 -3.85 -13.74 22.91
CA ASN A 6 -3.64 -13.17 21.58
C ASN A 6 -4.90 -13.23 20.71
N ALA A 7 -5.75 -14.28 20.88
CA ALA A 7 -6.99 -14.42 20.11
C ALA A 7 -8.08 -13.42 20.55
N GLU A 8 -8.10 -13.03 21.83
CA GLU A 8 -9.06 -12.04 22.35
C GLU A 8 -8.66 -10.60 21.97
N GLU A 9 -7.36 -10.28 21.97
CA GLU A 9 -6.86 -8.98 21.54
C GLU A 9 -7.10 -8.75 20.03
N ASP A 10 -6.87 -9.76 19.18
CA ASP A 10 -7.15 -9.69 17.75
C ASP A 10 -8.65 -9.53 17.46
N LEU A 11 -9.53 -10.09 18.29
CA LEU A 11 -10.98 -9.90 18.22
C LEU A 11 -11.40 -8.48 18.62
N ALA A 12 -10.75 -7.88 19.60
CA ALA A 12 -11.04 -6.51 20.05
C ALA A 12 -10.69 -5.45 18.99
N TYR A 13 -9.66 -5.69 18.15
CA TYR A 13 -9.28 -4.81 17.04
C TYR A 13 -9.87 -5.21 15.68
N GLY A 14 -10.65 -6.29 15.60
CA GLY A 14 -11.58 -6.62 14.52
C GLY A 14 -10.99 -7.06 13.18
N HIS A 15 -9.66 -7.06 12.98
CA HIS A 15 -9.05 -7.44 11.70
C HIS A 15 -7.69 -8.11 11.88
N LYS A 16 -7.54 -9.31 11.32
CA LYS A 16 -6.23 -9.95 11.15
C LYS A 16 -5.46 -9.29 9.99
N PRO A 17 -4.13 -9.10 10.14
CA PRO A 17 -3.29 -8.60 9.06
C PRO A 17 -3.36 -9.53 7.84
N VAL A 18 -3.32 -8.93 6.64
CA VAL A 18 -3.37 -9.69 5.38
C VAL A 18 -2.06 -10.42 5.16
N LEU A 19 -2.13 -11.71 4.79
CA LEU A 19 -0.96 -12.56 4.49
C LEU A 19 0.10 -12.57 5.62
N LEU A 20 -0.34 -12.50 6.88
CA LEU A 20 0.55 -12.37 8.03
C LEU A 20 1.66 -13.44 8.06
N ASP A 21 1.30 -14.73 7.97
CA ASP A 21 2.26 -15.83 8.02
C ASP A 21 3.24 -15.77 6.85
N GLY A 22 2.76 -15.39 5.67
CA GLY A 22 3.59 -15.18 4.49
C GLY A 22 4.61 -14.06 4.69
N CYS A 23 4.20 -12.94 5.31
CA CYS A 23 5.06 -11.81 5.63
C CYS A 23 6.13 -12.17 6.65
N LEU A 24 5.75 -12.80 7.76
CA LEU A 24 6.67 -13.20 8.82
C LEU A 24 7.70 -14.22 8.33
N THR A 25 7.27 -15.22 7.57
CA THR A 25 8.15 -16.20 6.91
C THR A 25 9.04 -15.52 5.88
N GLY A 26 8.47 -14.61 5.08
CA GLY A 26 9.20 -13.86 4.05
C GLY A 26 10.29 -12.98 4.64
N LEU A 27 10.01 -12.29 5.74
CA LEU A 27 10.97 -11.43 6.44
C LEU A 27 12.09 -12.21 7.12
N ASN A 28 11.88 -13.50 7.48
CA ASN A 28 12.85 -14.32 8.17
C ASN A 28 13.42 -13.63 9.43
N ILE A 29 12.52 -13.25 10.34
CA ILE A 29 12.83 -12.37 11.47
C ILE A 29 13.86 -12.98 12.40
N ARG A 30 14.93 -12.20 12.66
CA ARG A 30 15.94 -12.48 13.70
C ARG A 30 15.63 -11.65 14.93
N PRO A 31 15.72 -12.22 16.15
CA PRO A 31 15.34 -11.52 17.37
C PRO A 31 16.11 -10.20 17.64
N ASP A 32 17.35 -10.12 17.21
CA ASP A 32 18.27 -8.99 17.40
C ASP A 32 18.33 -8.05 16.18
N GLY A 33 17.53 -8.32 15.14
CA GLY A 33 17.56 -7.57 13.88
C GLY A 33 16.82 -6.23 13.92
N ILE A 34 17.08 -5.42 12.90
CA ILE A 34 16.40 -4.12 12.69
C ILE A 34 15.40 -4.30 11.56
N TYR A 35 14.13 -3.95 11.84
CA TYR A 35 13.04 -4.09 10.87
C TYR A 35 12.34 -2.76 10.65
N VAL A 36 11.76 -2.60 9.46
CA VAL A 36 10.92 -1.47 9.09
C VAL A 36 9.55 -1.97 8.65
N ASP A 37 8.51 -1.38 9.20
CA ASP A 37 7.15 -1.44 8.66
C ASP A 37 6.82 -0.06 8.08
N GLY A 38 6.83 0.06 6.74
CA GLY A 38 6.64 1.34 6.05
C GLY A 38 5.17 1.73 5.88
N THR A 39 4.24 0.89 6.34
CA THR A 39 2.78 1.03 6.20
C THR A 39 2.08 0.52 7.46
N LEU A 40 2.35 1.21 8.56
CA LEU A 40 1.98 0.78 9.92
C LEU A 40 0.48 0.45 10.07
N GLY A 41 -0.41 1.28 9.51
CA GLY A 41 -1.84 1.13 9.63
C GLY A 41 -2.29 0.92 11.09
N ARG A 42 -2.99 -0.16 11.36
CA ARG A 42 -3.38 -0.55 12.75
C ARG A 42 -2.31 -1.35 13.49
N ALA A 43 -1.08 -1.34 13.03
CA ALA A 43 0.06 -2.04 13.64
C ALA A 43 -0.12 -3.57 13.77
N GLY A 44 -0.90 -4.21 12.92
CA GLY A 44 -1.12 -5.65 13.01
C GLY A 44 0.13 -6.45 12.68
N HIS A 45 0.77 -6.16 11.56
CA HIS A 45 2.07 -6.75 11.20
C HIS A 45 3.17 -6.32 12.18
N SER A 46 3.21 -5.02 12.52
CA SER A 46 4.19 -4.46 13.45
C SER A 46 4.17 -5.13 14.81
N LEU A 47 2.98 -5.42 15.37
CA LEU A 47 2.85 -6.14 16.64
C LEU A 47 3.47 -7.52 16.58
N GLU A 48 3.22 -8.26 15.51
CA GLU A 48 3.76 -9.60 15.32
C GLU A 48 5.28 -9.61 15.08
N ILE A 49 5.80 -8.56 14.44
CA ILE A 49 7.26 -8.35 14.32
C ILE A 49 7.83 -8.03 15.69
N ALA A 50 7.26 -7.05 16.43
CA ALA A 50 7.74 -6.63 17.74
C ALA A 50 7.77 -7.75 18.77
N ARG A 51 6.78 -8.66 18.75
CA ARG A 51 6.72 -9.86 19.60
C ARG A 51 7.91 -10.82 19.38
N ARG A 52 8.49 -10.83 18.18
CA ARG A 52 9.62 -11.70 17.80
C ARG A 52 10.98 -11.05 18.04
N LEU A 53 11.01 -9.76 18.37
CA LEU A 53 12.24 -9.05 18.66
C LEU A 53 12.62 -9.15 20.14
N SER A 54 13.92 -9.28 20.39
CA SER A 54 14.54 -9.30 21.71
C SER A 54 16.02 -8.88 21.59
N GLY A 55 16.77 -8.80 22.67
CA GLY A 55 18.23 -8.69 22.63
C GLY A 55 18.79 -7.48 21.90
N GLY A 56 18.03 -6.38 21.81
CA GLY A 56 18.46 -5.18 21.08
C GLY A 56 17.83 -5.02 19.70
N GLY A 57 16.97 -5.95 19.28
CA GLY A 57 16.20 -5.83 18.04
C GLY A 57 15.31 -4.59 18.05
N ARG A 58 15.16 -3.94 16.90
CA ARG A 58 14.41 -2.69 16.74
C ARG A 58 13.40 -2.78 15.60
N LEU A 59 12.26 -2.11 15.77
CA LEU A 59 11.25 -1.94 14.74
C LEU A 59 10.98 -0.45 14.52
N ILE A 60 11.12 0.00 13.30
CA ILE A 60 10.79 1.35 12.86
C ILE A 60 9.49 1.27 12.07
N CYS A 61 8.47 2.01 12.49
CA CYS A 61 7.17 2.01 11.85
C CYS A 61 6.87 3.38 11.27
N LEU A 62 6.54 3.43 9.98
CA LEU A 62 6.16 4.65 9.29
C LEU A 62 4.68 4.58 8.90
N ASP A 63 4.00 5.70 8.99
CA ASP A 63 2.70 5.92 8.34
C ASP A 63 2.53 7.39 8.01
N ARG A 64 1.89 7.69 6.90
CA ARG A 64 1.50 9.05 6.51
C ARG A 64 0.19 9.51 7.18
N ASP A 65 -0.57 8.59 7.78
CA ASP A 65 -1.81 8.89 8.51
C ASP A 65 -1.50 9.04 10.00
N GLU A 66 -1.64 10.27 10.51
CA GLU A 66 -1.42 10.57 11.93
C GLU A 66 -2.34 9.76 12.84
N THR A 67 -3.55 9.42 12.38
CA THR A 67 -4.49 8.60 13.16
C THR A 67 -4.00 7.16 13.31
N ALA A 68 -3.28 6.64 12.31
CA ALA A 68 -2.63 5.33 12.40
C ALA A 68 -1.49 5.36 13.43
N ILE A 69 -0.66 6.41 13.43
CA ILE A 69 0.42 6.60 14.42
C ILE A 69 -0.14 6.67 15.84
N ALA A 70 -1.24 7.41 16.05
CA ALA A 70 -1.88 7.53 17.37
C ALA A 70 -2.41 6.16 17.86
N ALA A 71 -3.14 5.44 17.04
CA ALA A 71 -3.67 4.11 17.36
C ALA A 71 -2.56 3.07 17.62
N ALA A 72 -1.49 3.11 16.83
CA ALA A 72 -0.36 2.21 16.99
C ALA A 72 0.42 2.46 18.30
N ARG A 73 0.47 3.70 18.79
CA ARG A 73 1.13 4.05 20.05
C ARG A 73 0.51 3.31 21.24
N GLU A 74 -0.81 3.15 21.23
CA GLU A 74 -1.53 2.38 22.25
C GLU A 74 -1.30 0.88 22.07
N ARG A 75 -1.45 0.38 20.84
CA ARG A 75 -1.34 -1.05 20.54
C ARG A 75 0.06 -1.61 20.75
N LEU A 76 1.10 -0.80 20.57
CA LEU A 76 2.50 -1.21 20.71
C LEU A 76 3.12 -0.72 22.04
N ALA A 77 2.31 -0.29 23.02
CA ALA A 77 2.77 0.27 24.28
C ALA A 77 3.75 -0.65 25.06
N ASP A 78 3.50 -1.95 25.04
CA ASP A 78 4.35 -2.96 25.72
C ASP A 78 5.71 -3.17 25.01
N TYR A 79 5.87 -2.64 23.79
CA TYR A 79 7.09 -2.76 22.97
C TYR A 79 7.78 -1.44 22.71
N ARG A 80 7.42 -0.36 23.46
CA ARG A 80 7.95 1.00 23.27
C ARG A 80 9.47 1.13 23.43
N ASP A 81 10.10 0.18 24.08
CA ASP A 81 11.56 0.10 24.26
C ASP A 81 12.29 -0.26 22.96
N ARG A 82 11.61 -0.91 22.02
CA ARG A 82 12.16 -1.41 20.74
C ARG A 82 11.44 -0.91 19.52
N VAL A 83 10.30 -0.20 19.65
CA VAL A 83 9.49 0.32 18.55
C VAL A 83 9.63 1.83 18.45
N THR A 84 9.95 2.33 17.27
CA THR A 84 9.96 3.77 16.94
C THR A 84 8.86 4.05 15.94
N LEU A 85 7.94 4.98 16.29
CA LEU A 85 6.84 5.41 15.41
C LEU A 85 7.20 6.73 14.75
N VAL A 86 7.10 6.81 13.44
CA VAL A 86 7.43 7.99 12.65
C VAL A 86 6.26 8.37 11.75
N HIS A 87 5.72 9.59 11.91
CA HIS A 87 4.73 10.14 11.00
C HIS A 87 5.46 10.60 9.74
N SER A 88 5.49 9.76 8.72
CA SER A 88 6.17 10.02 7.46
C SER A 88 5.62 9.14 6.36
N ASN A 89 5.74 9.62 5.12
CA ASN A 89 5.52 8.79 3.95
C ASN A 89 6.68 7.82 3.75
N PHE A 90 6.42 6.61 3.30
CA PHE A 90 7.44 5.61 2.99
C PHE A 90 8.40 6.05 1.85
N SER A 91 8.00 6.99 1.00
CA SER A 91 8.90 7.58 -0.02
C SER A 91 10.13 8.26 0.60
N ARG A 92 10.02 8.70 1.86
CA ARG A 92 11.12 9.30 2.63
C ARG A 92 11.92 8.30 3.47
N LEU A 93 11.77 7.01 3.20
CA LEU A 93 12.42 5.93 3.96
C LEU A 93 13.92 6.18 4.23
N GLY A 94 14.69 6.56 3.20
CA GLY A 94 16.11 6.80 3.33
C GLY A 94 16.46 7.98 4.26
N GLU A 95 15.66 9.05 4.20
CA GLU A 95 15.81 10.22 5.07
C GLU A 95 15.52 9.83 6.53
N VAL A 96 14.41 9.13 6.77
CA VAL A 96 14.02 8.68 8.10
C VAL A 96 15.07 7.77 8.73
N LEU A 97 15.61 6.81 7.98
CA LEU A 97 16.67 5.93 8.48
C LEU A 97 17.94 6.71 8.79
N GLY A 98 18.30 7.70 7.94
CA GLY A 98 19.43 8.60 8.18
C GLY A 98 19.27 9.43 9.44
N GLU A 99 18.09 10.05 9.67
CA GLU A 99 17.77 10.84 10.86
C GLU A 99 17.83 9.99 12.15
N LEU A 100 17.45 8.71 12.07
CA LEU A 100 17.50 7.77 13.19
C LEU A 100 18.89 7.13 13.39
N GLY A 101 19.87 7.44 12.53
CA GLY A 101 21.21 6.85 12.58
C GLY A 101 21.24 5.36 12.30
N ILE A 102 20.31 4.86 11.45
CA ILE A 102 20.18 3.44 11.09
C ILE A 102 20.83 3.24 9.71
N PRO A 103 22.00 2.60 9.64
CA PRO A 103 22.71 2.43 8.38
C PRO A 103 22.06 1.38 7.46
N GLY A 104 21.31 0.44 8.03
CA GLY A 104 20.63 -0.60 7.29
C GLY A 104 19.67 -1.43 8.16
N ALA A 105 18.71 -2.07 7.50
CA ALA A 105 17.72 -2.93 8.15
C ALA A 105 17.85 -4.39 7.68
N ASP A 106 17.44 -5.33 8.53
CA ASP A 106 17.44 -6.76 8.24
C ASP A 106 16.16 -7.23 7.56
N GLY A 107 15.11 -6.40 7.61
CA GLY A 107 13.90 -6.63 6.85
C GLY A 107 13.01 -5.40 6.78
N MET A 108 12.27 -5.30 5.68
CA MET A 108 11.32 -4.22 5.43
C MET A 108 10.02 -4.79 4.91
N LEU A 109 8.91 -4.32 5.45
CA LEU A 109 7.54 -4.68 5.06
C LEU A 109 6.82 -3.44 4.55
N PHE A 110 6.08 -3.60 3.44
CA PHE A 110 5.14 -2.60 2.93
C PHE A 110 3.83 -3.30 2.57
N ASP A 111 2.76 -2.95 3.28
CA ASP A 111 1.38 -3.38 3.03
C ASP A 111 0.66 -2.23 2.32
N LEU A 112 0.65 -2.25 0.96
CA LEU A 112 0.24 -1.12 0.15
C LEU A 112 -1.27 -0.90 0.17
N GLY A 113 -1.68 0.30 -0.23
CA GLY A 113 -3.07 0.68 -0.37
C GLY A 113 -3.69 1.28 0.89
N VAL A 114 -5.03 1.21 0.99
CA VAL A 114 -5.80 1.82 2.07
C VAL A 114 -5.94 0.89 3.27
N SER A 115 -5.82 1.45 4.45
CA SER A 115 -6.08 0.72 5.69
C SER A 115 -7.58 0.50 5.92
N SER A 116 -7.93 -0.54 6.70
CA SER A 116 -9.33 -0.80 7.05
C SER A 116 -10.03 0.41 7.70
N PRO A 117 -9.43 1.13 8.67
CA PRO A 117 -10.05 2.33 9.23
C PRO A 117 -10.37 3.42 8.21
N GLN A 118 -9.48 3.62 7.23
CA GLN A 118 -9.73 4.60 6.16
C GLN A 118 -10.95 4.25 5.32
N LEU A 119 -11.22 2.95 5.09
CA LEU A 119 -12.41 2.48 4.38
C LEU A 119 -13.67 2.47 5.24
N ASP A 120 -13.53 2.18 6.54
CA ASP A 120 -14.63 2.00 7.48
C ASP A 120 -15.13 3.36 8.03
N ASP A 121 -14.26 4.37 8.10
CA ASP A 121 -14.64 5.74 8.44
C ASP A 121 -15.19 6.48 7.20
N ALA A 122 -16.52 6.57 7.13
CA ALA A 122 -17.20 7.25 6.03
C ALA A 122 -16.70 8.69 5.81
N ALA A 123 -16.38 9.42 6.89
CA ALA A 123 -15.92 10.82 6.82
C ALA A 123 -14.58 11.00 6.07
N ARG A 124 -13.82 9.91 5.84
CA ARG A 124 -12.59 9.92 5.05
C ARG A 124 -12.84 9.90 3.53
N GLY A 125 -14.06 9.60 3.07
CA GLY A 125 -14.46 9.65 1.67
C GLY A 125 -13.87 8.55 0.76
N PHE A 126 -13.26 7.50 1.30
CA PHE A 126 -12.71 6.39 0.50
C PHE A 126 -13.77 5.43 -0.03
N SER A 127 -14.91 5.35 0.67
CA SER A 127 -15.96 4.38 0.35
C SER A 127 -17.00 4.97 -0.60
N TYR A 128 -17.36 4.21 -1.62
CA TYR A 128 -18.51 4.49 -2.50
C TYR A 128 -19.84 3.92 -1.98
N MET A 129 -19.83 3.32 -0.79
CA MET A 129 -21.01 2.68 -0.18
C MET A 129 -21.78 3.62 0.75
N HIS A 130 -21.17 4.71 1.17
CA HIS A 130 -21.75 5.71 2.08
C HIS A 130 -21.59 7.09 1.47
N ASP A 131 -22.59 7.94 1.67
CA ASP A 131 -22.48 9.34 1.27
C ASP A 131 -21.70 10.12 2.34
N ALA A 132 -20.60 10.75 1.90
CA ALA A 132 -19.65 11.41 2.78
C ALA A 132 -18.86 12.48 2.01
N PRO A 133 -18.15 13.41 2.68
CA PRO A 133 -17.26 14.37 2.02
C PRO A 133 -16.26 13.68 1.08
N LEU A 134 -16.00 14.28 -0.06
CA LEU A 134 -15.13 13.77 -1.11
C LEU A 134 -13.66 14.13 -0.81
N ASP A 135 -13.06 13.48 0.19
CA ASP A 135 -11.69 13.77 0.67
C ASP A 135 -10.66 12.81 0.06
N MET A 136 -10.67 11.54 0.42
CA MET A 136 -9.75 10.47 0.01
C MET A 136 -8.26 10.69 0.35
N ARG A 137 -7.89 11.66 1.17
CA ARG A 137 -6.50 11.84 1.60
C ARG A 137 -6.12 10.79 2.65
N MET A 138 -5.01 10.11 2.46
CA MET A 138 -4.41 9.27 3.49
C MET A 138 -3.73 10.16 4.55
N ASP A 139 -2.96 11.16 4.12
CA ASP A 139 -2.41 12.22 4.94
C ASP A 139 -3.35 13.43 4.91
N ARG A 140 -4.03 13.73 6.01
CA ARG A 140 -4.98 14.86 6.11
C ARG A 140 -4.29 16.23 6.11
N THR A 141 -2.97 16.27 6.27
CA THR A 141 -2.18 17.51 6.16
C THR A 141 -1.86 17.87 4.71
N ALA A 142 -1.99 16.90 3.77
CA ALA A 142 -1.83 17.17 2.34
C ALA A 142 -2.92 18.10 1.80
N GLY A 143 -2.58 18.88 0.77
CA GLY A 143 -3.48 19.89 0.23
C GLY A 143 -4.54 19.35 -0.75
N LEU A 144 -4.20 18.32 -1.56
CA LEU A 144 -5.05 17.82 -2.63
C LEU A 144 -6.10 16.84 -2.12
N THR A 145 -7.37 17.11 -2.37
CA THR A 145 -8.51 16.23 -2.04
C THR A 145 -9.14 15.61 -3.29
N ALA A 146 -9.95 14.57 -3.12
CA ALA A 146 -10.74 14.02 -4.21
C ALA A 146 -11.75 15.05 -4.77
N ARG A 147 -12.24 15.96 -3.91
CA ARG A 147 -13.09 17.09 -4.31
C ARG A 147 -12.36 17.98 -5.31
N ASP A 148 -11.11 18.34 -5.03
CA ASP A 148 -10.31 19.19 -5.93
C ASP A 148 -10.04 18.48 -7.26
N VAL A 149 -9.72 17.18 -7.22
CA VAL A 149 -9.53 16.38 -8.44
C VAL A 149 -10.77 16.43 -9.34
N VAL A 150 -11.96 16.18 -8.82
CA VAL A 150 -13.17 16.10 -9.66
C VAL A 150 -13.69 17.48 -10.08
N ASN A 151 -13.48 18.52 -9.25
CA ASN A 151 -13.99 19.86 -9.57
C ASN A 151 -13.01 20.70 -10.39
N ASP A 152 -11.70 20.57 -10.21
CA ASP A 152 -10.73 21.52 -10.76
C ASP A 152 -9.90 20.94 -11.91
N TRP A 153 -9.70 19.61 -11.96
CA TRP A 153 -8.85 19.03 -12.99
C TRP A 153 -9.50 19.07 -14.39
N PRO A 154 -8.72 19.32 -15.45
CA PRO A 154 -9.23 19.33 -16.83
C PRO A 154 -9.71 17.95 -17.25
N TYR A 155 -10.63 17.94 -18.23
CA TYR A 155 -11.21 16.70 -18.79
C TYR A 155 -10.14 15.67 -19.17
N GLU A 156 -9.06 16.09 -19.82
CA GLU A 156 -8.01 15.17 -20.28
C GLU A 156 -7.30 14.48 -19.12
N GLU A 157 -7.03 15.20 -18.02
CA GLU A 157 -6.43 14.63 -16.81
C GLU A 157 -7.39 13.67 -16.10
N LEU A 158 -8.66 14.05 -15.94
CA LEU A 158 -9.68 13.14 -15.39
C LEU A 158 -9.79 11.86 -16.23
N ARG A 159 -9.87 11.99 -17.54
CA ARG A 159 -9.91 10.86 -18.48
C ARG A 159 -8.66 9.98 -18.33
N ARG A 160 -7.48 10.61 -18.27
CA ARG A 160 -6.19 9.90 -18.12
C ARG A 160 -6.16 9.07 -16.85
N ILE A 161 -6.44 9.65 -15.67
CA ILE A 161 -6.40 8.90 -14.41
C ILE A 161 -7.44 7.80 -14.37
N LEU A 162 -8.66 8.03 -14.85
CA LEU A 162 -9.69 7.01 -14.92
C LEU A 162 -9.26 5.82 -15.79
N LEU A 163 -8.59 6.08 -16.91
CA LEU A 163 -8.08 5.06 -17.81
C LEU A 163 -6.85 4.34 -17.24
N GLU A 164 -5.84 5.09 -16.80
CA GLU A 164 -4.54 4.54 -16.41
C GLU A 164 -4.54 3.98 -14.98
N TYR A 165 -5.17 4.67 -14.02
CA TYR A 165 -5.19 4.28 -12.60
C TYR A 165 -6.43 3.44 -12.24
N GLY A 166 -7.54 3.65 -12.93
CA GLY A 166 -8.75 2.87 -12.74
C GLY A 166 -8.85 1.63 -13.64
N GLU A 167 -8.08 1.58 -14.72
CA GLU A 167 -8.30 0.61 -15.82
C GLU A 167 -9.78 0.64 -16.26
N GLU A 168 -10.39 1.87 -16.27
CA GLU A 168 -11.82 2.08 -16.49
C GLU A 168 -12.11 2.28 -17.99
N ARG A 169 -12.82 1.32 -18.58
CA ARG A 169 -13.15 1.35 -20.01
C ARG A 169 -14.11 2.46 -20.42
N TYR A 170 -14.91 2.97 -19.48
CA TYR A 170 -15.84 4.08 -19.69
C TYR A 170 -15.25 5.44 -19.31
N ALA A 171 -13.94 5.51 -19.08
CA ALA A 171 -13.23 6.72 -18.67
C ALA A 171 -13.59 7.99 -19.45
N PRO A 172 -13.69 7.99 -20.81
CA PRO A 172 -14.04 9.19 -21.54
C PRO A 172 -15.44 9.71 -21.23
N VAL A 173 -16.41 8.81 -21.08
CA VAL A 173 -17.81 9.18 -20.82
C VAL A 173 -17.97 9.65 -19.38
N ILE A 174 -17.36 8.93 -18.42
CA ILE A 174 -17.38 9.30 -16.99
C ILE A 174 -16.73 10.68 -16.80
N ALA A 175 -15.53 10.93 -17.35
CA ALA A 175 -14.86 12.23 -17.26
C ALA A 175 -15.73 13.36 -17.83
N LYS A 176 -16.40 13.13 -18.98
CA LYS A 176 -17.32 14.10 -19.58
C LYS A 176 -18.52 14.40 -18.67
N HIS A 177 -19.07 13.38 -18.02
CA HIS A 177 -20.20 13.56 -17.10
C HIS A 177 -19.78 14.32 -15.83
N ILE A 178 -18.59 14.04 -15.28
CA ILE A 178 -18.01 14.79 -14.15
C ILE A 178 -17.89 16.28 -14.52
N VAL A 179 -17.24 16.58 -15.66
CA VAL A 179 -17.04 17.97 -16.11
C VAL A 179 -18.38 18.70 -16.31
N ARG A 180 -19.36 18.05 -16.95
CA ARG A 180 -20.71 18.65 -17.14
C ARG A 180 -21.45 18.87 -15.81
N ALA A 181 -21.36 17.95 -14.87
CA ALA A 181 -22.05 18.05 -13.59
C ALA A 181 -21.52 19.25 -12.77
N ARG A 182 -20.21 19.41 -12.68
CA ARG A 182 -19.56 20.49 -11.92
C ARG A 182 -19.78 21.89 -12.51
N GLU A 183 -20.09 21.99 -13.81
CA GLU A 183 -20.49 23.29 -14.43
C GLU A 183 -21.76 23.87 -13.83
N HIS A 184 -22.63 23.02 -13.25
CA HIS A 184 -23.89 23.46 -12.64
C HIS A 184 -23.78 23.57 -11.12
N THR A 185 -23.13 22.58 -10.48
CA THR A 185 -22.99 22.50 -9.01
C THR A 185 -21.72 21.74 -8.67
N PRO A 186 -20.87 22.24 -7.78
CA PRO A 186 -19.70 21.50 -7.31
C PRO A 186 -20.07 20.12 -6.78
N ILE A 187 -19.21 19.13 -7.03
CA ILE A 187 -19.35 17.77 -6.54
C ILE A 187 -18.70 17.70 -5.17
N GLU A 188 -19.50 17.62 -4.11
CA GLU A 188 -19.04 17.70 -2.72
C GLU A 188 -18.94 16.34 -2.03
N THR A 189 -19.77 15.36 -2.47
CA THR A 189 -19.88 14.09 -1.76
C THR A 189 -19.60 12.88 -2.64
N THR A 190 -19.24 11.77 -1.97
CA THR A 190 -19.05 10.47 -2.62
C THR A 190 -20.32 9.98 -3.30
N GLY A 191 -21.51 10.20 -2.69
CA GLY A 191 -22.79 9.83 -3.26
C GLY A 191 -23.09 10.58 -4.56
N GLN A 192 -22.85 11.90 -4.62
CA GLN A 192 -22.99 12.68 -5.86
C GLN A 192 -22.09 12.12 -6.96
N LEU A 193 -20.82 11.82 -6.64
CA LEU A 193 -19.89 11.25 -7.60
C LEU A 193 -20.35 9.87 -8.08
N VAL A 194 -20.85 9.01 -7.20
CA VAL A 194 -21.40 7.69 -7.56
C VAL A 194 -22.55 7.81 -8.55
N GLU A 195 -23.51 8.73 -8.32
CA GLU A 195 -24.64 8.93 -9.22
C GLU A 195 -24.20 9.47 -10.60
N ILE A 196 -23.23 10.35 -10.65
CA ILE A 196 -22.63 10.84 -11.91
C ILE A 196 -21.99 9.69 -12.70
N ILE A 197 -21.21 8.85 -12.02
CA ILE A 197 -20.57 7.67 -12.64
C ILE A 197 -21.64 6.70 -13.17
N ARG A 198 -22.66 6.38 -12.37
CA ARG A 198 -23.77 5.50 -12.77
C ARG A 198 -24.50 6.02 -14.00
N GLY A 199 -24.80 7.33 -14.03
CA GLY A 199 -25.43 7.99 -15.14
C GLY A 199 -24.62 8.00 -16.44
N ALA A 200 -23.29 7.85 -16.33
CA ALA A 200 -22.36 7.77 -17.46
C ALA A 200 -22.24 6.35 -18.06
N MET A 201 -22.65 5.31 -17.33
CA MET A 201 -22.44 3.92 -17.71
C MET A 201 -23.66 3.30 -18.41
N PRO A 202 -23.45 2.43 -19.40
CA PRO A 202 -24.56 1.71 -20.02
C PRO A 202 -25.18 0.70 -19.07
N ALA A 203 -26.48 0.41 -19.24
CA ALA A 203 -27.24 -0.50 -18.37
C ALA A 203 -26.62 -1.90 -18.21
N GLN A 204 -25.93 -2.39 -19.23
CA GLN A 204 -25.20 -3.66 -19.17
C GLN A 204 -24.06 -3.62 -18.14
N ALA A 205 -23.27 -2.53 -18.10
CA ALA A 205 -22.18 -2.36 -17.14
C ALA A 205 -22.68 -2.26 -15.69
N LEU A 206 -23.85 -1.66 -15.48
CA LEU A 206 -24.47 -1.55 -14.17
C LEU A 206 -24.94 -2.90 -13.57
N ARG A 207 -25.04 -3.96 -14.40
CA ARG A 207 -25.39 -5.32 -13.98
C ARG A 207 -24.19 -6.19 -13.64
N GLU A 208 -22.98 -5.68 -13.80
CA GLU A 208 -21.76 -6.41 -13.43
C GLU A 208 -21.70 -6.64 -11.91
N LYS A 209 -21.01 -7.72 -11.48
CA LYS A 209 -20.85 -8.03 -10.04
C LYS A 209 -20.10 -6.95 -9.28
N GLN A 210 -19.24 -6.23 -9.96
CA GLN A 210 -18.42 -5.18 -9.37
C GLN A 210 -19.19 -3.85 -9.34
N HIS A 211 -19.12 -3.13 -8.21
CA HIS A 211 -19.76 -1.83 -8.10
C HIS A 211 -19.24 -0.86 -9.19
N PRO A 212 -20.11 -0.16 -9.93
CA PRO A 212 -19.74 0.66 -11.08
C PRO A 212 -18.71 1.76 -10.75
N ALA A 213 -18.78 2.35 -9.55
CA ALA A 213 -17.85 3.40 -9.14
C ALA A 213 -16.47 2.87 -8.65
N LYS A 214 -16.28 1.57 -8.45
CA LYS A 214 -15.06 1.02 -7.83
C LYS A 214 -13.79 1.47 -8.53
N ARG A 215 -13.74 1.37 -9.85
CA ARG A 215 -12.55 1.72 -10.65
C ARG A 215 -12.28 3.21 -10.66
N SER A 216 -13.33 4.02 -10.75
CA SER A 216 -13.22 5.47 -10.71
C SER A 216 -12.75 5.97 -9.34
N PHE A 217 -13.26 5.41 -8.24
CA PHE A 217 -12.81 5.71 -6.89
C PHE A 217 -11.35 5.30 -6.68
N GLN A 218 -10.94 4.12 -7.15
CA GLN A 218 -9.54 3.72 -7.14
C GLN A 218 -8.66 4.72 -7.91
N ALA A 219 -9.09 5.16 -9.09
CA ALA A 219 -8.32 6.10 -9.91
C ALA A 219 -8.12 7.45 -9.22
N ILE A 220 -9.18 8.01 -8.64
CA ILE A 220 -9.14 9.29 -7.94
C ILE A 220 -8.29 9.16 -6.67
N ARG A 221 -8.45 8.09 -5.90
CA ARG A 221 -7.65 7.81 -4.71
C ARG A 221 -6.16 7.74 -5.01
N ILE A 222 -5.78 6.99 -6.05
CA ILE A 222 -4.39 6.90 -6.52
C ILE A 222 -3.84 8.27 -6.90
N ALA A 223 -4.65 9.10 -7.58
CA ALA A 223 -4.24 10.44 -7.98
C ALA A 223 -4.07 11.39 -6.78
N VAL A 224 -4.98 11.36 -5.82
CA VAL A 224 -4.94 12.18 -4.59
C VAL A 224 -3.69 11.88 -3.76
N ASN A 225 -3.31 10.60 -3.68
CA ASN A 225 -2.26 10.13 -2.77
C ASN A 225 -0.92 9.80 -3.45
N ASP A 226 -0.82 9.99 -4.77
CA ASP A 226 0.34 9.59 -5.60
C ASP A 226 0.83 8.16 -5.33
N GLU A 227 -0.12 7.23 -5.13
CA GLU A 227 0.18 5.87 -4.66
C GLU A 227 1.15 5.12 -5.59
N LEU A 228 1.10 5.36 -6.90
CA LEU A 228 1.94 4.65 -7.86
C LEU A 228 3.30 5.35 -8.09
N GLY A 229 3.33 6.68 -8.05
CA GLY A 229 4.57 7.46 -8.27
C GLY A 229 5.62 7.18 -7.22
N GLU A 230 5.19 6.98 -5.98
CA GLU A 230 6.07 6.74 -4.83
C GLU A 230 6.63 5.32 -4.74
N LEU A 231 6.03 4.31 -5.43
CA LEU A 231 6.40 2.91 -5.26
C LEU A 231 7.81 2.58 -5.76
N GLN A 232 8.17 3.03 -6.97
CA GLN A 232 9.47 2.69 -7.51
C GLN A 232 10.63 3.35 -6.75
N PRO A 233 10.56 4.64 -6.37
CA PRO A 233 11.53 5.27 -5.47
C PRO A 233 11.67 4.53 -4.14
N MET A 234 10.55 4.19 -3.49
CA MET A 234 10.55 3.46 -2.23
C MET A 234 11.24 2.09 -2.35
N LEU A 235 10.90 1.30 -3.38
CA LEU A 235 11.49 -0.03 -3.59
C LEU A 235 13.00 0.03 -3.81
N ARG A 236 13.49 1.08 -4.51
CA ARG A 236 14.93 1.31 -4.70
C ARG A 236 15.60 1.73 -3.40
N ALA A 237 15.00 2.65 -2.66
CA ALA A 237 15.50 3.08 -1.35
C ALA A 237 15.54 1.88 -0.37
N ALA A 238 14.50 1.06 -0.32
CA ALA A 238 14.48 -0.15 0.49
C ALA A 238 15.63 -1.11 0.13
N ALA A 239 15.86 -1.35 -1.18
CA ALA A 239 16.96 -2.20 -1.63
C ALA A 239 18.34 -1.62 -1.27
N ASP A 240 18.49 -0.30 -1.22
CA ASP A 240 19.75 0.34 -0.88
C ASP A 240 20.03 0.34 0.63
N HIS A 241 18.99 0.38 1.46
CA HIS A 241 19.09 0.39 2.93
C HIS A 241 18.91 -0.98 3.60
N LEU A 242 18.78 -2.07 2.83
CA LEU A 242 18.82 -3.42 3.38
C LEU A 242 20.25 -3.90 3.60
N ASN A 243 20.50 -4.54 4.73
CA ASN A 243 21.72 -5.30 5.00
C ASN A 243 21.83 -6.51 4.07
N PRO A 244 23.03 -7.01 3.74
CA PRO A 244 23.19 -8.29 3.03
C PRO A 244 22.43 -9.41 3.72
N GLY A 245 21.61 -10.17 2.97
CA GLY A 245 20.70 -11.19 3.50
C GLY A 245 19.38 -10.63 4.05
N GLY A 246 19.24 -9.32 4.15
CA GLY A 246 17.98 -8.66 4.57
C GLY A 246 16.85 -8.87 3.55
N ARG A 247 15.60 -8.85 4.01
CA ARG A 247 14.41 -9.20 3.23
C ARG A 247 13.49 -8.01 3.00
N LEU A 248 13.04 -7.85 1.76
CA LEU A 248 11.97 -6.92 1.38
C LEU A 248 10.69 -7.70 1.10
N ALA A 249 9.65 -7.47 1.87
CA ALA A 249 8.32 -8.04 1.69
C ALA A 249 7.33 -6.93 1.30
N VAL A 250 6.60 -7.10 0.20
CA VAL A 250 5.64 -6.09 -0.29
C VAL A 250 4.32 -6.78 -0.63
N ILE A 251 3.23 -6.32 -0.03
CA ILE A 251 1.86 -6.71 -0.36
C ILE A 251 1.27 -5.64 -1.27
N SER A 252 0.62 -6.05 -2.34
CA SER A 252 -0.14 -5.21 -3.26
C SER A 252 -1.57 -5.72 -3.41
N PHE A 253 -2.54 -4.83 -3.67
CA PHE A 253 -3.96 -5.15 -3.74
C PHE A 253 -4.58 -4.99 -5.13
N HIS A 254 -3.89 -4.33 -6.06
CA HIS A 254 -4.36 -4.22 -7.43
C HIS A 254 -3.25 -4.43 -8.47
N SER A 255 -3.66 -4.58 -9.73
CA SER A 255 -2.80 -4.94 -10.85
C SER A 255 -1.65 -3.95 -11.09
N LEU A 256 -1.89 -2.67 -10.91
CA LEU A 256 -0.91 -1.61 -11.18
C LEU A 256 0.23 -1.65 -10.15
N GLU A 257 -0.10 -1.72 -8.85
CA GLU A 257 0.90 -1.89 -7.78
C GLU A 257 1.74 -3.15 -8.03
N ASP A 258 1.08 -4.30 -8.21
CA ASP A 258 1.77 -5.59 -8.41
C ASP A 258 2.71 -5.55 -9.63
N ARG A 259 2.30 -4.85 -10.70
CA ARG A 259 3.11 -4.67 -11.91
C ARG A 259 4.38 -3.87 -11.63
N ILE A 260 4.28 -2.76 -10.89
CA ILE A 260 5.42 -1.93 -10.49
C ILE A 260 6.35 -2.71 -9.57
N VAL A 261 5.81 -3.31 -8.50
CA VAL A 261 6.59 -4.10 -7.53
C VAL A 261 7.33 -5.23 -8.23
N LYS A 262 6.62 -6.03 -9.04
CA LYS A 262 7.21 -7.13 -9.81
C LYS A 262 8.33 -6.65 -10.71
N LYS A 263 8.08 -5.60 -11.51
CA LYS A 263 9.05 -5.08 -12.48
C LYS A 263 10.29 -4.55 -11.77
N THR A 264 10.11 -3.75 -10.72
CA THR A 264 11.24 -3.16 -9.98
C THR A 264 12.06 -4.22 -9.25
N MET A 265 11.42 -5.20 -8.59
CA MET A 265 12.15 -6.31 -7.96
C MET A 265 12.90 -7.17 -8.99
N GLN A 266 12.35 -7.39 -10.18
CA GLN A 266 13.03 -8.07 -11.27
C GLN A 266 14.23 -7.27 -11.79
N GLU A 267 14.09 -5.95 -11.96
CA GLU A 267 15.18 -5.06 -12.35
C GLU A 267 16.33 -5.08 -11.35
N LEU A 268 16.01 -5.08 -10.05
CA LEU A 268 16.98 -5.14 -8.95
C LEU A 268 17.67 -6.52 -8.86
N ALA A 269 16.97 -7.57 -9.25
CA ALA A 269 17.49 -8.94 -9.29
C ALA A 269 18.21 -9.29 -10.61
N THR A 270 18.15 -8.39 -11.60
CA THR A 270 18.79 -8.61 -12.90
C THR A 270 20.22 -8.04 -12.87
N GLY A 271 21.18 -8.90 -13.18
CA GLY A 271 22.58 -8.54 -13.36
C GLY A 271 22.87 -7.92 -14.75
N CYS A 272 23.90 -8.42 -15.39
CA CYS A 272 24.33 -7.96 -16.70
C CYS A 272 23.16 -7.92 -17.71
N THR A 273 23.05 -6.79 -18.42
CA THR A 273 22.04 -6.57 -19.49
C THR A 273 22.67 -6.45 -20.89
N CYS A 274 23.97 -6.77 -21.01
CA CYS A 274 24.63 -6.83 -22.32
C CYS A 274 24.01 -7.94 -23.19
N PRO A 275 24.06 -7.79 -24.53
CA PRO A 275 23.65 -8.86 -25.43
C PRO A 275 24.39 -10.16 -25.13
N PRO A 276 23.75 -11.34 -25.21
CA PRO A 276 24.35 -12.62 -24.86
C PRO A 276 25.64 -12.97 -25.65
N ASN A 277 25.78 -12.42 -26.84
CA ASN A 277 26.92 -12.62 -27.74
C ASN A 277 28.05 -11.61 -27.55
N PHE A 278 27.96 -10.73 -26.56
CA PHE A 278 29.00 -9.76 -26.25
C PHE A 278 30.18 -10.47 -25.54
N PRO A 279 31.43 -10.34 -26.04
CA PRO A 279 32.58 -11.09 -25.53
C PRO A 279 32.93 -10.74 -24.08
N VAL A 280 32.67 -9.48 -23.66
CA VAL A 280 32.95 -8.98 -22.30
C VAL A 280 31.82 -8.10 -21.84
N CYS A 281 31.44 -8.23 -20.57
CA CYS A 281 30.44 -7.36 -19.96
C CYS A 281 30.94 -5.93 -19.86
N VAL A 282 30.23 -4.99 -20.52
CA VAL A 282 30.57 -3.55 -20.52
C VAL A 282 29.59 -2.72 -19.67
N CYS A 283 28.45 -3.31 -19.23
CA CYS A 283 27.46 -2.56 -18.45
C CYS A 283 27.80 -2.46 -16.96
N GLY A 284 28.70 -3.29 -16.44
CA GLY A 284 29.11 -3.32 -15.02
C GLY A 284 27.98 -3.62 -14.03
N LYS A 285 26.73 -3.89 -14.51
CA LYS A 285 25.56 -4.07 -13.68
C LYS A 285 25.64 -5.38 -12.91
N LYS A 286 25.57 -5.28 -11.58
CA LYS A 286 25.43 -6.43 -10.67
C LYS A 286 24.02 -6.46 -10.10
N PRO A 287 23.43 -7.64 -9.85
CA PRO A 287 22.15 -7.72 -9.16
C PRO A 287 22.35 -7.20 -7.73
N LYS A 288 21.39 -6.41 -7.25
CA LYS A 288 21.35 -5.92 -5.86
C LYS A 288 20.54 -6.87 -4.96
N MET A 289 19.61 -7.61 -5.55
CA MET A 289 18.69 -8.50 -4.85
C MET A 289 18.55 -9.84 -5.56
N LYS A 290 18.01 -10.84 -4.86
CA LYS A 290 17.50 -12.07 -5.45
C LYS A 290 16.03 -12.26 -5.07
N LEU A 291 15.20 -12.76 -5.97
CA LEU A 291 13.80 -13.08 -5.67
C LEU A 291 13.73 -14.34 -4.79
N VAL A 292 13.06 -14.25 -3.65
CA VAL A 292 12.86 -15.39 -2.76
C VAL A 292 11.87 -16.37 -3.37
N SER A 293 10.82 -15.86 -4.03
CA SER A 293 9.94 -16.68 -4.85
C SER A 293 9.69 -16.00 -6.21
N ARG A 294 9.61 -16.80 -7.30
CA ARG A 294 9.29 -16.27 -8.63
C ARG A 294 7.83 -15.90 -8.79
N LYS A 295 6.94 -16.57 -8.05
CA LYS A 295 5.49 -16.32 -8.04
C LYS A 295 5.12 -15.50 -6.82
N GLN A 296 4.07 -14.67 -6.94
CA GLN A 296 3.46 -14.03 -5.78
C GLN A 296 2.86 -15.08 -4.84
N ILE A 297 2.88 -14.77 -3.54
CA ILE A 297 2.17 -15.51 -2.51
C ILE A 297 0.79 -14.86 -2.38
N THR A 298 -0.27 -15.66 -2.33
CA THR A 298 -1.67 -15.21 -2.21
C THR A 298 -2.33 -15.90 -1.04
N ALA A 299 -3.41 -15.32 -0.52
CA ALA A 299 -4.18 -15.87 0.58
C ALA A 299 -4.74 -17.26 0.24
N GLY A 300 -4.62 -18.18 1.17
CA GLY A 300 -5.23 -19.50 1.11
C GLY A 300 -6.73 -19.47 1.42
N GLY A 301 -7.41 -20.61 1.22
CA GLY A 301 -8.85 -20.74 1.49
C GLY A 301 -9.22 -20.41 2.94
N ASP A 302 -8.40 -20.82 3.88
CA ASP A 302 -8.61 -20.57 5.32
C ASP A 302 -8.59 -19.07 5.61
N GLU A 303 -7.59 -18.33 5.10
CA GLU A 303 -7.51 -16.88 5.28
C GLU A 303 -8.69 -16.17 4.62
N LEU A 304 -9.09 -16.59 3.42
CA LEU A 304 -10.21 -15.97 2.70
C LEU A 304 -11.56 -16.17 3.40
N SER A 305 -11.70 -17.19 4.24
CA SER A 305 -12.91 -17.45 5.00
C SER A 305 -13.20 -16.40 6.08
N TYR A 306 -12.15 -15.86 6.71
CA TYR A 306 -12.27 -14.83 7.75
C TYR A 306 -11.81 -13.43 7.31
N ASN A 307 -10.99 -13.33 6.26
CA ASN A 307 -10.45 -12.07 5.75
C ASN A 307 -10.72 -11.90 4.24
N PRO A 308 -11.95 -11.53 3.82
CA PRO A 308 -12.28 -11.34 2.40
C PRO A 308 -11.43 -10.26 1.70
N ARG A 309 -10.84 -9.32 2.46
CA ARG A 309 -9.95 -8.26 1.93
C ARG A 309 -8.65 -8.82 1.37
N ALA A 310 -8.21 -10.00 1.85
CA ALA A 310 -7.02 -10.70 1.33
C ALA A 310 -7.19 -11.27 -0.09
N ARG A 311 -8.42 -11.29 -0.64
CA ARG A 311 -8.70 -11.89 -1.97
C ARG A 311 -7.83 -11.36 -3.09
N SER A 312 -7.53 -10.07 -3.11
CA SER A 312 -6.72 -9.42 -4.15
C SER A 312 -5.26 -9.25 -3.76
N ALA A 313 -4.91 -9.60 -2.52
CA ALA A 313 -3.57 -9.42 -1.98
C ALA A 313 -2.54 -10.33 -2.67
N LYS A 314 -1.38 -9.76 -2.95
CA LYS A 314 -0.24 -10.46 -3.55
C LYS A 314 1.03 -10.04 -2.83
N LEU A 315 1.63 -10.97 -2.11
CA LEU A 315 2.91 -10.75 -1.44
C LEU A 315 4.07 -11.16 -2.37
N ARG A 316 5.05 -10.29 -2.49
CA ARG A 316 6.35 -10.56 -3.13
C ARG A 316 7.48 -10.35 -2.15
N VAL A 317 8.47 -11.23 -2.19
CA VAL A 317 9.63 -11.18 -1.31
C VAL A 317 10.92 -11.25 -2.12
N ALA A 318 11.85 -10.36 -1.81
CA ALA A 318 13.20 -10.35 -2.36
C ALA A 318 14.22 -10.23 -1.22
N GLU A 319 15.43 -10.73 -1.44
CA GLU A 319 16.54 -10.70 -0.48
C GLU A 319 17.70 -9.90 -1.05
N LYS A 320 18.32 -9.09 -0.23
CA LYS A 320 19.54 -8.32 -0.54
C LYS A 320 20.74 -9.28 -0.72
N LEU A 321 21.52 -9.06 -1.79
CA LEU A 321 22.77 -9.80 -2.06
C LEU A 321 23.97 -9.16 -1.36
#